data_b589629888d7742dad8c28582d60a409
#
_entry.id   b589629888d7742dad8c28582d60a409
#
_cell.length_a   1.000
_cell.length_b   1.000
_cell.length_c   1.000
_cell.angle_alpha   90.00
_cell.angle_beta   90.00
_cell.angle_gamma   90.00
#
_symmetry.space_group_name_H-M   'P 1'
#
loop_
_entity.id
_entity.type
_entity.pdbx_description
1 polymer ?
#
loop_
_entity_poly.entity_id
_entity_poly.type
_entity_poly.pdbx_seq_one_letter_code
_entity_poly.pdbx_strand_id
1 'polypeptide(L)'
;MKAIDLIATSLNRRDDNPNQDLAVEIIKSKRNDWVKELVDNLKHKDKNIQSDCIKVLYEIGERGSADMIAPYCKDFGEILKSKNNRLIWGAMIALDMITLINPKGVYDLLPLIISTIDKGSVITIDHGVGILSQLSSIKDYTNTAFPLLIEQLKKCPSKQLPMYVEKSVIAINSANQKQFVDLIQSRLSEMDRDSQR
;
A
#
# COMPACT_ATOMS: atom_id res chain seq x y z
N MET A 1 -5.75 2.67 29.64
CA MET A 1 -6.59 2.33 28.48
C MET A 1 -5.63 1.91 27.37
N LYS A 2 -5.88 0.81 26.71
CA LYS A 2 -5.06 0.25 25.64
C LYS A 2 -5.70 0.58 24.29
N ALA A 3 -4.88 0.68 23.22
CA ALA A 3 -5.39 0.90 21.87
C ALA A 3 -6.32 -0.23 21.41
N ILE A 4 -5.96 -1.48 21.72
CA ILE A 4 -6.75 -2.66 21.36
C ILE A 4 -8.16 -2.65 21.99
N ASP A 5 -8.39 -1.96 23.11
CA ASP A 5 -9.70 -1.87 23.74
C ASP A 5 -10.67 -0.97 22.95
N LEU A 6 -10.14 -0.14 22.03
CA LEU A 6 -10.87 0.89 21.28
C LEU A 6 -11.16 0.51 19.82
N ILE A 7 -10.65 -0.61 19.33
CA ILE A 7 -10.93 -1.08 17.96
C ILE A 7 -12.35 -1.64 17.83
N ALA A 8 -12.87 -1.70 16.61
CA ALA A 8 -14.24 -2.08 16.32
C ALA A 8 -14.63 -3.45 16.92
N THR A 9 -13.78 -4.46 16.76
CA THR A 9 -14.01 -5.81 17.32
C THR A 9 -14.13 -5.79 18.84
N SER A 10 -13.26 -5.06 19.55
CA SER A 10 -13.30 -4.97 21.02
C SER A 10 -14.54 -4.24 21.53
N LEU A 11 -15.08 -3.32 20.73
CA LEU A 11 -16.32 -2.59 21.02
C LEU A 11 -17.59 -3.31 20.54
N ASN A 12 -17.46 -4.56 20.05
CA ASN A 12 -18.56 -5.33 19.44
C ASN A 12 -19.25 -4.60 18.28
N ARG A 13 -18.48 -3.81 17.49
CA ARG A 13 -18.95 -3.11 16.31
C ARG A 13 -18.50 -3.80 15.03
N ARG A 14 -19.26 -3.61 13.94
CA ARG A 14 -18.97 -4.19 12.61
C ARG A 14 -18.60 -3.14 11.54
N ASP A 15 -18.69 -1.87 11.90
CA ASP A 15 -18.30 -0.74 11.04
C ASP A 15 -16.87 -0.29 11.37
N ASP A 16 -16.26 0.43 10.44
CA ASP A 16 -14.86 0.89 10.55
C ASP A 16 -14.70 2.21 11.35
N ASN A 17 -15.80 2.85 11.78
CA ASN A 17 -15.73 4.15 12.46
C ASN A 17 -14.82 4.13 13.71
N PRO A 18 -14.91 3.12 14.62
CA PRO A 18 -14.01 3.09 15.78
C PRO A 18 -12.53 3.04 15.38
N ASN A 19 -12.20 2.30 14.32
CA ASN A 19 -10.81 2.19 13.85
C ASN A 19 -10.31 3.51 13.24
N GLN A 20 -11.17 4.22 12.51
CA GLN A 20 -10.88 5.54 11.95
C GLN A 20 -10.74 6.60 13.04
N ASP A 21 -11.64 6.61 14.02
CA ASP A 21 -11.60 7.53 15.17
C ASP A 21 -10.34 7.31 16.00
N LEU A 22 -9.95 6.04 16.22
CA LEU A 22 -8.73 5.68 16.93
C LEU A 22 -7.48 6.17 16.17
N ALA A 23 -7.44 6.04 14.84
CA ALA A 23 -6.35 6.57 14.05
C ALA A 23 -6.21 8.11 14.20
N VAL A 24 -7.33 8.83 14.17
CA VAL A 24 -7.35 10.29 14.40
C VAL A 24 -6.84 10.64 15.80
N GLU A 25 -7.27 9.91 16.83
CA GLU A 25 -6.83 10.14 18.22
C GLU A 25 -5.33 9.86 18.38
N ILE A 26 -4.81 8.78 17.80
CA ILE A 26 -3.37 8.45 17.81
C ILE A 26 -2.55 9.57 17.19
N ILE A 27 -2.96 10.08 16.03
CA ILE A 27 -2.27 11.17 15.33
C ILE A 27 -2.27 12.44 16.19
N LYS A 28 -3.45 12.83 16.69
CA LYS A 28 -3.63 14.04 17.50
C LYS A 28 -2.82 14.03 18.79
N SER A 29 -2.81 12.88 19.46
CA SER A 29 -2.13 12.70 20.76
C SER A 29 -0.69 12.21 20.64
N LYS A 30 -0.21 11.91 19.41
CA LYS A 30 1.14 11.39 19.12
C LYS A 30 1.48 10.11 19.90
N ARG A 31 0.51 9.21 20.05
CA ARG A 31 0.62 7.97 20.83
C ARG A 31 1.38 6.87 20.07
N ASN A 32 2.70 7.02 19.95
CA ASN A 32 3.57 5.99 19.35
C ASN A 32 3.55 4.67 20.14
N ASP A 33 3.25 4.70 21.41
CA ASP A 33 3.04 3.51 22.25
C ASP A 33 1.81 2.70 21.77
N TRP A 34 0.74 3.39 21.36
CA TRP A 34 -0.45 2.75 20.79
C TRP A 34 -0.20 2.19 19.39
N VAL A 35 0.59 2.92 18.56
CA VAL A 35 1.03 2.37 17.26
C VAL A 35 1.77 1.06 17.44
N LYS A 36 2.74 1.02 18.38
CA LYS A 36 3.46 -0.21 18.70
C LYS A 36 2.54 -1.32 19.19
N GLU A 37 1.60 -1.02 20.08
CA GLU A 37 0.61 -2.00 20.57
C GLU A 37 -0.19 -2.62 19.43
N LEU A 38 -0.67 -1.81 18.47
CA LEU A 38 -1.42 -2.28 17.31
C LEU A 38 -0.56 -3.17 16.40
N VAL A 39 0.73 -2.81 16.17
CA VAL A 39 1.67 -3.63 15.41
C VAL A 39 1.90 -4.99 16.10
N ASP A 40 2.11 -5.01 17.41
CA ASP A 40 2.29 -6.24 18.17
C ASP A 40 1.06 -7.17 18.03
N ASN A 41 -0.15 -6.59 17.87
CA ASN A 41 -1.41 -7.33 17.70
C ASN A 41 -1.72 -7.75 16.24
N LEU A 42 -0.88 -7.43 15.26
CA LEU A 42 -0.99 -7.99 13.91
C LEU A 42 -0.80 -9.52 13.88
N LYS A 43 -0.22 -10.09 14.93
CA LYS A 43 -0.04 -11.54 15.12
C LYS A 43 -1.05 -12.15 16.10
N HIS A 44 -2.10 -11.40 16.48
CA HIS A 44 -3.13 -11.88 17.38
C HIS A 44 -3.85 -13.11 16.82
N LYS A 45 -4.30 -14.04 17.67
CA LYS A 45 -5.01 -15.27 17.25
C LYS A 45 -6.36 -15.01 16.59
N ASP A 46 -7.05 -13.93 16.97
CA ASP A 46 -8.30 -13.50 16.37
C ASP A 46 -8.04 -12.66 15.11
N LYS A 47 -8.54 -13.13 13.97
CA LYS A 47 -8.37 -12.47 12.66
C LYS A 47 -9.10 -11.13 12.56
N ASN A 48 -10.17 -10.92 13.32
CA ASN A 48 -10.87 -9.64 13.32
C ASN A 48 -10.02 -8.58 14.02
N ILE A 49 -9.40 -8.93 15.16
CA ILE A 49 -8.45 -8.05 15.86
C ILE A 49 -7.27 -7.70 14.94
N GLN A 50 -6.69 -8.70 14.23
CA GLN A 50 -5.65 -8.43 13.24
C GLN A 50 -6.11 -7.40 12.19
N SER A 51 -7.33 -7.60 11.66
CA SER A 51 -7.89 -6.76 10.60
C SER A 51 -8.16 -5.34 11.07
N ASP A 52 -8.63 -5.17 12.29
CA ASP A 52 -8.86 -3.84 12.88
C ASP A 52 -7.54 -3.14 13.18
N CYS A 53 -6.55 -3.84 13.74
CA CYS A 53 -5.23 -3.26 14.00
C CYS A 53 -4.57 -2.75 12.72
N ILE A 54 -4.54 -3.55 11.65
CA ILE A 54 -3.95 -3.10 10.38
C ILE A 54 -4.76 -1.96 9.75
N LYS A 55 -6.09 -1.95 9.94
CA LYS A 55 -6.96 -0.84 9.50
C LYS A 55 -6.54 0.48 10.16
N VAL A 56 -6.39 0.50 11.48
CA VAL A 56 -5.95 1.71 12.21
C VAL A 56 -4.57 2.16 11.72
N LEU A 57 -3.62 1.23 11.54
CA LEU A 57 -2.26 1.55 11.13
C LEU A 57 -2.20 2.19 9.75
N TYR A 58 -2.90 1.65 8.74
CA TYR A 58 -2.86 2.28 7.43
C TYR A 58 -3.69 3.57 7.38
N GLU A 59 -4.77 3.71 8.15
CA GLU A 59 -5.50 4.99 8.29
C GLU A 59 -4.60 6.11 8.83
N ILE A 60 -3.68 5.81 9.75
CA ILE A 60 -2.66 6.78 10.20
C ILE A 60 -1.82 7.26 9.00
N GLY A 61 -1.39 6.33 8.14
CA GLY A 61 -0.61 6.65 6.94
C GLY A 61 -1.39 7.50 5.94
N GLU A 62 -2.62 7.07 5.59
CA GLU A 62 -3.50 7.77 4.65
C GLU A 62 -3.87 9.19 5.11
N ARG A 63 -3.86 9.44 6.41
CA ARG A 63 -4.10 10.76 7.01
C ARG A 63 -2.84 11.62 7.12
N GLY A 64 -1.76 11.24 6.43
CA GLY A 64 -0.53 12.04 6.33
C GLY A 64 0.45 11.91 7.50
N SER A 65 0.29 10.87 8.34
CA SER A 65 1.18 10.59 9.49
C SER A 65 1.93 9.27 9.31
N ALA A 66 2.34 8.99 8.08
CA ALA A 66 3.02 7.74 7.73
C ALA A 66 4.38 7.58 8.41
N ASP A 67 5.00 8.67 8.87
CA ASP A 67 6.20 8.66 9.70
C ASP A 67 6.03 7.88 11.02
N MET A 68 4.83 7.87 11.60
CA MET A 68 4.52 7.11 12.81
C MET A 68 4.56 5.60 12.58
N ILE A 69 4.24 5.13 11.37
CA ILE A 69 4.20 3.70 11.03
C ILE A 69 5.42 3.22 10.23
N ALA A 70 6.22 4.13 9.68
CA ALA A 70 7.42 3.81 8.90
C ALA A 70 8.48 2.95 9.63
N PRO A 71 8.68 3.06 10.96
CA PRO A 71 9.59 2.18 11.69
C PRO A 71 9.20 0.68 11.62
N TYR A 72 7.95 0.37 11.34
CA TYR A 72 7.40 -1.00 11.33
C TYR A 72 7.35 -1.63 9.93
N CYS A 73 8.12 -1.12 8.98
CA CYS A 73 8.20 -1.60 7.60
C CYS A 73 8.43 -3.12 7.52
N LYS A 74 9.32 -3.68 8.36
CA LYS A 74 9.60 -5.12 8.40
C LYS A 74 8.39 -5.94 8.90
N ASP A 75 7.65 -5.42 9.87
CA ASP A 75 6.44 -6.07 10.38
C ASP A 75 5.38 -6.16 9.28
N PHE A 76 5.16 -5.08 8.52
CA PHE A 76 4.26 -5.11 7.35
C PHE A 76 4.74 -6.11 6.29
N GLY A 77 6.04 -6.20 6.04
CA GLY A 77 6.62 -7.21 5.15
C GLY A 77 6.29 -8.65 5.60
N GLU A 78 6.43 -8.96 6.89
CA GLU A 78 6.06 -10.29 7.40
C GLU A 78 4.57 -10.61 7.22
N ILE A 79 3.70 -9.60 7.30
CA ILE A 79 2.26 -9.76 7.08
C ILE A 79 1.91 -10.18 5.65
N LEU A 80 2.72 -9.85 4.66
CA LEU A 80 2.49 -10.28 3.27
C LEU A 80 2.51 -11.81 3.09
N LYS A 81 3.05 -12.55 4.05
CA LYS A 81 3.06 -14.02 4.10
C LYS A 81 1.78 -14.62 4.73
N SER A 82 0.86 -13.78 5.20
CA SER A 82 -0.38 -14.21 5.87
C SER A 82 -1.33 -14.91 4.90
N LYS A 83 -2.28 -15.70 5.47
CA LYS A 83 -3.44 -16.24 4.76
C LYS A 83 -4.70 -15.37 4.94
N ASN A 84 -4.61 -14.27 5.69
CA ASN A 84 -5.70 -13.33 5.90
C ASN A 84 -5.61 -12.21 4.85
N ASN A 85 -6.49 -12.23 3.84
CA ASN A 85 -6.47 -11.25 2.75
C ASN A 85 -6.61 -9.81 3.24
N ARG A 86 -7.48 -9.54 4.23
CA ARG A 86 -7.66 -8.18 4.78
C ARG A 86 -6.36 -7.65 5.39
N LEU A 87 -5.63 -8.55 6.06
CA LEU A 87 -4.35 -8.22 6.65
C LEU A 87 -3.29 -7.91 5.57
N ILE A 88 -3.24 -8.72 4.49
CA ILE A 88 -2.35 -8.47 3.35
C ILE A 88 -2.67 -7.14 2.67
N TRP A 89 -3.95 -6.84 2.43
CA TRP A 89 -4.37 -5.56 1.84
C TRP A 89 -3.89 -4.38 2.67
N GLY A 90 -4.17 -4.41 3.98
CA GLY A 90 -3.74 -3.34 4.87
C GLY A 90 -2.22 -3.18 4.94
N ALA A 91 -1.46 -4.28 4.89
CA ALA A 91 0.00 -4.22 4.84
C ALA A 91 0.50 -3.59 3.53
N MET A 92 -0.11 -3.90 2.37
CA MET A 92 0.22 -3.25 1.11
C MET A 92 -0.09 -1.76 1.11
N ILE A 93 -1.23 -1.35 1.70
CA ILE A 93 -1.57 0.08 1.88
C ILE A 93 -0.51 0.76 2.75
N ALA A 94 -0.19 0.17 3.92
CA ALA A 94 0.80 0.73 4.83
C ALA A 94 2.19 0.86 4.17
N LEU A 95 2.63 -0.15 3.42
CA LEU A 95 3.89 -0.11 2.67
C LEU A 95 3.90 0.98 1.59
N ASP A 96 2.79 1.16 0.87
CA ASP A 96 2.63 2.26 -0.11
C ASP A 96 2.80 3.62 0.57
N MET A 97 2.13 3.85 1.70
CA MET A 97 2.21 5.11 2.45
C MET A 97 3.61 5.43 2.98
N ILE A 98 4.41 4.43 3.33
CA ILE A 98 5.75 4.65 3.89
C ILE A 98 6.88 4.62 2.86
N THR A 99 6.60 4.33 1.60
CA THR A 99 7.63 4.08 0.58
C THR A 99 8.62 5.26 0.43
N LEU A 100 8.14 6.50 0.40
CA LEU A 100 9.03 7.68 0.30
C LEU A 100 9.71 8.03 1.64
N ILE A 101 9.22 7.52 2.77
CA ILE A 101 9.78 7.79 4.10
C ILE A 101 10.87 6.77 4.44
N ASN A 102 10.64 5.50 4.11
CA ASN A 102 11.58 4.40 4.32
C ASN A 102 11.83 3.60 3.03
N PRO A 103 12.34 4.25 1.97
CA PRO A 103 12.48 3.63 0.65
C PRO A 103 13.39 2.40 0.67
N LYS A 104 14.47 2.43 1.46
CA LYS A 104 15.36 1.28 1.59
C LYS A 104 14.65 0.07 2.20
N GLY A 105 13.91 0.28 3.28
CA GLY A 105 13.17 -0.81 3.93
C GLY A 105 12.13 -1.44 3.01
N VAL A 106 11.40 -0.62 2.23
CA VAL A 106 10.41 -1.11 1.25
C VAL A 106 11.10 -1.78 0.06
N TYR A 107 12.23 -1.24 -0.43
CA TYR A 107 13.00 -1.86 -1.50
C TYR A 107 13.55 -3.24 -1.11
N ASP A 108 14.01 -3.41 0.12
CA ASP A 108 14.48 -4.71 0.63
C ASP A 108 13.36 -5.77 0.63
N LEU A 109 12.08 -5.34 0.66
CA LEU A 109 10.89 -6.20 0.58
C LEU A 109 10.38 -6.40 -0.86
N LEU A 110 10.99 -5.78 -1.87
CA LEU A 110 10.48 -5.78 -3.25
C LEU A 110 10.18 -7.17 -3.82
N PRO A 111 11.01 -8.22 -3.63
CA PRO A 111 10.69 -9.55 -4.12
C PRO A 111 9.38 -10.12 -3.53
N LEU A 112 9.11 -9.83 -2.26
CA LEU A 112 7.90 -10.26 -1.58
C LEU A 112 6.68 -9.44 -2.04
N ILE A 113 6.84 -8.14 -2.24
CA ILE A 113 5.82 -7.25 -2.77
C ILE A 113 5.40 -7.71 -4.18
N ILE A 114 6.35 -7.99 -5.07
CA ILE A 114 6.07 -8.49 -6.43
C ILE A 114 5.32 -9.83 -6.38
N SER A 115 5.78 -10.78 -5.55
CA SER A 115 5.06 -12.05 -5.37
C SER A 115 3.63 -11.85 -4.85
N THR A 116 3.39 -10.80 -4.05
CA THR A 116 2.06 -10.45 -3.54
C THR A 116 1.18 -9.82 -4.62
N ILE A 117 1.74 -8.95 -5.47
CA ILE A 117 1.07 -8.37 -6.64
C ILE A 117 0.61 -9.48 -7.61
N ASP A 118 1.51 -10.41 -7.94
CA ASP A 118 1.25 -11.46 -8.95
C ASP A 118 0.13 -12.45 -8.54
N LYS A 119 -0.13 -12.59 -7.26
CA LYS A 119 -1.14 -13.51 -6.71
C LYS A 119 -2.34 -12.77 -6.10
N GLY A 120 -2.28 -11.45 -6.06
CA GLY A 120 -3.15 -10.65 -5.24
C GLY A 120 -4.43 -10.19 -5.91
N SER A 121 -5.23 -9.49 -5.12
CA SER A 121 -6.45 -8.81 -5.55
C SER A 121 -6.13 -7.45 -6.18
N VAL A 122 -7.15 -6.79 -6.73
CA VAL A 122 -7.05 -5.42 -7.25
C VAL A 122 -6.39 -4.48 -6.24
N ILE A 123 -6.78 -4.54 -4.97
CA ILE A 123 -6.21 -3.69 -3.89
C ILE A 123 -4.69 -3.87 -3.77
N THR A 124 -4.22 -5.13 -3.79
CA THR A 124 -2.77 -5.40 -3.71
C THR A 124 -2.01 -4.88 -4.91
N ILE A 125 -2.61 -4.96 -6.09
CA ILE A 125 -2.01 -4.45 -7.33
C ILE A 125 -1.99 -2.92 -7.33
N ASP A 126 -3.08 -2.27 -6.93
CA ASP A 126 -3.22 -0.81 -6.89
C ASP A 126 -2.14 -0.16 -6.00
N HIS A 127 -1.89 -0.74 -4.82
CA HIS A 127 -0.84 -0.27 -3.91
C HIS A 127 0.55 -0.73 -4.34
N GLY A 128 0.65 -1.90 -4.96
CA GLY A 128 1.90 -2.35 -5.58
C GLY A 128 2.38 -1.40 -6.68
N VAL A 129 1.49 -0.92 -7.53
CA VAL A 129 1.80 0.12 -8.54
C VAL A 129 2.24 1.41 -7.87
N GLY A 130 1.58 1.82 -6.76
CA GLY A 130 1.99 2.98 -5.97
C GLY A 130 3.43 2.84 -5.46
N ILE A 131 3.75 1.71 -4.81
CA ILE A 131 5.10 1.40 -4.32
C ILE A 131 6.13 1.44 -5.45
N LEU A 132 5.85 0.76 -6.57
CA LEU A 132 6.76 0.74 -7.73
C LEU A 132 6.98 2.12 -8.32
N SER A 133 5.93 2.94 -8.40
CA SER A 133 6.01 4.32 -8.89
C SER A 133 6.89 5.18 -8.00
N GLN A 134 6.70 5.12 -6.69
CA GLN A 134 7.48 5.86 -5.72
C GLN A 134 8.94 5.40 -5.70
N LEU A 135 9.23 4.11 -5.67
CA LEU A 135 10.60 3.60 -5.77
C LEU A 135 11.26 3.99 -7.09
N SER A 136 10.53 4.00 -8.20
CA SER A 136 11.04 4.41 -9.51
C SER A 136 11.42 5.89 -9.57
N SER A 137 10.84 6.74 -8.73
CA SER A 137 11.19 8.16 -8.64
C SER A 137 12.53 8.40 -7.93
N ILE A 138 13.05 7.40 -7.22
CA ILE A 138 14.30 7.50 -6.45
C ILE A 138 15.45 6.90 -7.28
N LYS A 139 16.47 7.71 -7.56
CA LYS A 139 17.58 7.39 -8.45
C LYS A 139 18.20 6.00 -8.19
N ASP A 140 18.39 5.65 -6.92
CA ASP A 140 19.07 4.41 -6.54
C ASP A 140 18.23 3.16 -6.82
N TYR A 141 16.89 3.30 -6.94
CA TYR A 141 15.96 2.19 -7.13
C TYR A 141 15.31 2.17 -8.52
N THR A 142 15.42 3.26 -9.29
CA THR A 142 14.80 3.42 -10.62
C THR A 142 15.08 2.25 -11.55
N ASN A 143 16.35 1.84 -11.65
CA ASN A 143 16.75 0.79 -12.59
C ASN A 143 16.09 -0.58 -12.30
N THR A 144 15.72 -0.84 -11.07
CA THR A 144 15.02 -2.07 -10.67
C THR A 144 13.51 -1.90 -10.69
N ALA A 145 13.00 -0.81 -10.12
CA ALA A 145 11.57 -0.62 -9.92
C ALA A 145 10.83 -0.21 -11.20
N PHE A 146 11.43 0.62 -12.05
CA PHE A 146 10.77 1.12 -13.26
C PHE A 146 10.41 0.03 -14.27
N PRO A 147 11.28 -0.95 -14.61
CA PRO A 147 10.90 -2.07 -15.47
C PRO A 147 9.72 -2.86 -14.91
N LEU A 148 9.66 -3.08 -13.60
CA LEU A 148 8.56 -3.77 -12.94
C LEU A 148 7.26 -2.95 -13.00
N LEU A 149 7.34 -1.63 -12.85
CA LEU A 149 6.20 -0.72 -13.05
C LEU A 149 5.66 -0.81 -14.48
N ILE A 150 6.53 -0.74 -15.48
CA ILE A 150 6.16 -0.87 -16.88
C ILE A 150 5.47 -2.21 -17.16
N GLU A 151 5.92 -3.29 -16.54
CA GLU A 151 5.26 -4.60 -16.66
C GLU A 151 3.85 -4.59 -16.08
N GLN A 152 3.63 -3.95 -14.90
CA GLN A 152 2.27 -3.81 -14.35
C GLN A 152 1.37 -2.99 -15.26
N LEU A 153 1.88 -1.88 -15.83
CA LEU A 153 1.13 -1.04 -16.77
C LEU A 153 0.80 -1.79 -18.07
N LYS A 154 1.65 -2.72 -18.53
CA LYS A 154 1.38 -3.54 -19.72
C LYS A 154 0.23 -4.54 -19.49
N LYS A 155 0.15 -5.16 -18.33
CA LYS A 155 -0.77 -6.28 -18.05
C LYS A 155 -2.05 -5.87 -17.33
N CYS A 156 -2.16 -4.64 -16.80
CA CYS A 156 -3.34 -4.21 -16.08
C CYS A 156 -4.58 -4.16 -16.99
N PRO A 157 -5.79 -4.38 -16.46
CA PRO A 157 -7.03 -4.14 -17.19
C PRO A 157 -7.12 -2.68 -17.66
N SER A 158 -7.71 -2.45 -18.86
CA SER A 158 -7.82 -1.12 -19.48
C SER A 158 -8.51 -0.11 -18.57
N LYS A 159 -9.51 -0.51 -17.80
CA LYS A 159 -10.21 0.36 -16.86
C LYS A 159 -9.37 0.82 -15.66
N GLN A 160 -8.32 0.10 -15.25
CA GLN A 160 -7.37 0.51 -14.24
C GLN A 160 -6.23 1.37 -14.78
N LEU A 161 -5.96 1.30 -16.08
CA LEU A 161 -4.83 1.97 -16.70
C LEU A 161 -4.74 3.46 -16.40
N PRO A 162 -5.84 4.27 -16.48
CA PRO A 162 -5.79 5.70 -16.17
C PRO A 162 -5.25 6.00 -14.77
N MET A 163 -5.78 5.33 -13.75
CA MET A 163 -5.35 5.50 -12.36
C MET A 163 -3.88 5.09 -12.18
N TYR A 164 -3.44 4.00 -12.83
CA TYR A 164 -2.04 3.56 -12.73
C TYR A 164 -1.09 4.52 -13.45
N VAL A 165 -1.50 5.09 -14.58
CA VAL A 165 -0.76 6.14 -15.28
C VAL A 165 -0.59 7.36 -14.39
N GLU A 166 -1.66 7.86 -13.77
CA GLU A 166 -1.60 8.98 -12.83
C GLU A 166 -0.64 8.74 -11.67
N LYS A 167 -0.73 7.56 -11.03
CA LYS A 167 0.21 7.17 -9.96
C LYS A 167 1.66 7.12 -10.45
N SER A 168 1.88 6.76 -11.72
CA SER A 168 3.22 6.57 -12.29
C SER A 168 3.91 7.87 -12.70
N VAL A 169 3.21 8.99 -12.77
CA VAL A 169 3.78 10.28 -13.19
C VAL A 169 5.01 10.67 -12.36
N ILE A 170 5.00 10.41 -11.06
CA ILE A 170 6.13 10.68 -10.16
C ILE A 170 7.43 9.97 -10.58
N ALA A 171 7.32 8.84 -11.29
CA ALA A 171 8.46 8.02 -11.74
C ALA A 171 9.09 8.55 -13.03
N ILE A 172 8.47 9.50 -13.74
CA ILE A 172 8.84 9.86 -15.10
C ILE A 172 9.90 10.95 -15.10
N ASN A 173 10.94 10.73 -15.90
CA ASN A 173 12.03 11.65 -16.12
C ASN A 173 12.49 11.60 -17.59
N SER A 174 13.46 12.42 -17.98
CA SER A 174 13.96 12.51 -19.37
C SER A 174 14.51 11.19 -19.93
N ALA A 175 15.00 10.30 -19.08
CA ALA A 175 15.59 9.03 -19.52
C ALA A 175 14.55 7.95 -19.83
N ASN A 176 13.37 7.98 -19.15
CA ASN A 176 12.36 6.93 -19.25
C ASN A 176 11.04 7.40 -19.88
N GLN A 177 10.85 8.71 -20.06
CA GLN A 177 9.64 9.32 -20.61
C GLN A 177 9.20 8.70 -21.94
N LYS A 178 10.15 8.47 -22.88
CA LYS A 178 9.79 7.91 -24.18
C LYS A 178 9.16 6.53 -24.06
N GLN A 179 9.77 5.63 -23.28
CA GLN A 179 9.26 4.28 -23.06
C GLN A 179 7.86 4.30 -22.41
N PHE A 180 7.65 5.19 -21.45
CA PHE A 180 6.35 5.35 -20.78
C PHE A 180 5.28 5.82 -21.75
N VAL A 181 5.55 6.89 -22.54
CA VAL A 181 4.60 7.44 -23.51
C VAL A 181 4.26 6.42 -24.59
N ASP A 182 5.27 5.75 -25.17
CA ASP A 182 5.07 4.74 -26.21
C ASP A 182 4.13 3.59 -25.68
N LEU A 183 4.32 3.18 -24.43
CA LEU A 183 3.44 2.19 -23.80
C LEU A 183 2.00 2.68 -23.70
N ILE A 184 1.78 3.89 -23.18
CA ILE A 184 0.44 4.42 -23.00
C ILE A 184 -0.27 4.57 -24.37
N GLN A 185 0.44 5.12 -25.38
CA GLN A 185 -0.10 5.25 -26.74
C GLN A 185 -0.49 3.89 -27.33
N SER A 186 0.29 2.84 -27.13
CA SER A 186 -0.03 1.49 -27.62
C SER A 186 -1.32 0.92 -27.02
N ARG A 187 -1.72 1.39 -25.82
CA ARG A 187 -2.91 0.91 -25.10
C ARG A 187 -4.14 1.82 -25.22
N LEU A 188 -4.03 3.01 -25.82
CA LEU A 188 -5.16 3.95 -25.96
C LEU A 188 -6.36 3.32 -26.70
N SER A 189 -6.11 2.53 -27.75
CA SER A 189 -7.18 1.87 -28.51
C SER A 189 -7.98 0.83 -27.73
N GLU A 190 -7.45 0.33 -26.61
CA GLU A 190 -8.16 -0.59 -25.72
C GLU A 190 -9.16 0.16 -24.83
N MET A 191 -8.82 1.39 -24.42
CA MET A 191 -9.65 2.23 -23.55
C MET A 191 -10.94 2.69 -24.29
N ASP A 192 -10.83 3.04 -25.56
CA ASP A 192 -11.99 3.46 -26.38
C ASP A 192 -13.02 2.33 -26.53
N ARG A 193 -12.59 1.09 -26.59
CA ARG A 193 -13.51 -0.08 -26.70
C ARG A 193 -14.26 -0.36 -25.40
N ASP A 194 -13.65 -0.13 -24.25
CA ASP A 194 -14.31 -0.35 -22.95
C ASP A 194 -15.28 0.76 -22.56
N SER A 195 -15.09 1.99 -23.08
CA SER A 195 -16.02 3.10 -22.89
C SER A 195 -17.29 2.98 -23.75
N GLN A 196 -17.30 2.09 -24.74
CA GLN A 196 -18.44 1.84 -25.65
C GLN A 196 -19.30 0.62 -25.24
N ARG A 197 -18.95 -0.07 -24.15
CA ARG A 197 -19.72 -1.18 -23.58
C ARG A 197 -20.37 -0.79 -22.26
#